data_72c241079a97551bd60003a22edbe009
#
_entry.id   72c241079a97551bd60003a22edbe009
#
_cell.length_a   1.000
_cell.length_b   1.000
_cell.length_c   1.000
_cell.angle_alpha   90.00
_cell.angle_beta   90.00
_cell.angle_gamma   90.00
#
_symmetry.space_group_name_H-M   'P 1'
#
loop_
_entity.id
_entity.type
_entity.pdbx_description
1 polymer ?
#
loop_
_entity_poly.entity_id
_entity_poly.type
_entity_poly.pdbx_seq_one_letter_code
_entity_poly.pdbx_strand_id
1 'polypeptide(L)'
;MALIGLLPAAGRGVRAYPHTATVPKSMLDVDGVPNLQRNVELLRDQLGVRDVRIVVGHHGEVIKRHFGDGSRFGVAVTYVDNPRVDLELPYSVYLAGRAIAEPCVMLLADECYVGSNHAELLSAADPAALVVCGQIAAEYAKQIRKNYVVELRDGRIVDLIEKPSHPIGRLMGTGTYLLQPEIFRRLETDYAGGPESGPRDWTSWLASLARAGVRMAPFMLRGRYVNINSRDDLNTANYLVRDHAFESKRTSFVYVVDGEDEGAARVVARYAEEAGVDEVVAVSRTVTPALQRVADGTRVRLVTADDPAARIATLVKLGLDRATGDILLLAYSDDTFAPRDVGKFLVYLRDADMVVGTRTTRQMIEQGTNMRGIVRHAHVVLAKLLQILWWRFECRFTDICCVYRGFWRSTYVTIRDHLTAEDVEIFPEMVIEVLRARRRIIEIPINYYSRDLEYLQVHSRYQTVATFARVLGLLVRRRLADRGAWE
;
A
#
# COMPACT_ATOMS: atom_id res chain seq x y z
N MET A 1 -35.79 -1.31 -4.16
CA MET A 1 -35.77 -1.37 -2.69
C MET A 1 -34.63 -0.49 -2.21
N ALA A 2 -34.83 0.34 -1.20
CA ALA A 2 -33.72 1.05 -0.56
C ALA A 2 -32.82 -0.02 0.12
N LEU A 3 -31.52 0.14 -0.02
CA LEU A 3 -30.51 -0.75 0.56
C LEU A 3 -29.57 0.10 1.40
N ILE A 4 -29.34 -0.29 2.66
CA ILE A 4 -28.47 0.43 3.57
C ILE A 4 -27.11 -0.27 3.63
N GLY A 5 -26.04 0.50 3.62
CA GLY A 5 -24.69 0.03 3.92
C GLY A 5 -24.38 0.19 5.40
N LEU A 6 -23.82 -0.83 6.04
CA LEU A 6 -23.39 -0.79 7.44
C LEU A 6 -21.90 -1.11 7.54
N LEU A 7 -21.15 -0.21 8.15
CA LEU A 7 -19.70 -0.33 8.31
C LEU A 7 -19.34 -0.19 9.80
N PRO A 8 -19.23 -1.30 10.56
CA PRO A 8 -18.75 -1.28 11.94
C PRO A 8 -17.25 -0.93 12.01
N ALA A 9 -16.92 0.27 12.44
CA ALA A 9 -15.55 0.81 12.46
C ALA A 9 -15.10 1.27 13.87
N ALA A 10 -15.78 0.85 14.93
CA ALA A 10 -15.54 1.33 16.30
C ALA A 10 -14.33 0.70 17.00
N GLY A 11 -13.76 -0.38 16.47
CA GLY A 11 -12.74 -1.20 17.13
C GLY A 11 -11.42 -0.47 17.41
N ARG A 12 -10.73 -0.84 18.52
CA ARG A 12 -9.45 -0.24 18.96
C ARG A 12 -8.24 -0.56 18.09
N GLY A 13 -8.28 -1.62 17.30
CA GLY A 13 -7.19 -1.98 16.36
C GLY A 13 -5.83 -2.29 17.01
N VAL A 14 -5.78 -2.78 18.25
CA VAL A 14 -4.56 -2.97 19.06
C VAL A 14 -3.48 -3.80 18.35
N ARG A 15 -3.87 -4.82 17.59
CA ARG A 15 -2.93 -5.72 16.87
C ARG A 15 -2.19 -5.07 15.72
N ALA A 16 -2.69 -3.96 15.19
CA ALA A 16 -2.06 -3.20 14.11
C ALA A 16 -1.20 -2.02 14.63
N TYR A 17 -0.96 -1.92 15.95
CA TYR A 17 -0.03 -0.94 16.52
C TYR A 17 1.39 -1.15 15.94
N PRO A 18 2.17 -0.11 15.64
CA PRO A 18 1.92 1.33 15.91
C PRO A 18 1.15 2.08 14.80
N HIS A 19 0.69 1.42 13.73
CA HIS A 19 -0.03 2.09 12.65
C HIS A 19 -1.38 2.68 13.09
N THR A 20 -1.96 2.12 14.15
CA THR A 20 -3.24 2.55 14.73
C THR A 20 -3.09 3.48 15.95
N ALA A 21 -1.90 4.05 16.17
CA ALA A 21 -1.66 4.96 17.29
C ALA A 21 -2.48 6.26 17.19
N THR A 22 -2.72 6.74 15.98
CA THR A 22 -3.39 8.04 15.72
C THR A 22 -4.59 7.92 14.78
N VAL A 23 -4.80 6.76 14.18
CA VAL A 23 -5.90 6.53 13.23
C VAL A 23 -6.60 5.21 13.54
N PRO A 24 -7.92 5.10 13.35
CA PRO A 24 -8.61 3.82 13.52
C PRO A 24 -8.14 2.82 12.46
N LYS A 25 -8.16 1.53 12.79
CA LYS A 25 -7.70 0.44 11.94
C LYS A 25 -8.33 0.46 10.54
N SER A 26 -9.60 0.79 10.45
CA SER A 26 -10.35 0.92 9.20
C SER A 26 -9.86 2.04 8.28
N MET A 27 -9.15 3.02 8.84
CA MET A 27 -8.58 4.15 8.10
C MET A 27 -7.11 3.94 7.72
N LEU A 28 -6.57 2.73 7.91
CA LEU A 28 -5.24 2.42 7.40
C LEU A 28 -5.23 2.56 5.86
N ASP A 29 -4.18 3.22 5.39
CA ASP A 29 -3.97 3.49 3.96
C ASP A 29 -3.60 2.20 3.23
N VAL A 30 -4.40 1.85 2.23
CA VAL A 30 -4.13 0.76 1.29
C VAL A 30 -3.94 1.40 -0.08
N ASP A 31 -2.70 1.47 -0.53
CA ASP A 31 -2.29 2.06 -1.81
C ASP A 31 -2.85 3.49 -2.04
N GLY A 32 -2.63 4.37 -1.05
CA GLY A 32 -3.03 5.78 -1.11
C GLY A 32 -4.50 6.07 -0.78
N VAL A 33 -5.31 5.04 -0.47
CA VAL A 33 -6.73 5.19 -0.15
C VAL A 33 -7.06 4.49 1.17
N PRO A 34 -7.72 5.14 2.15
CA PRO A 34 -8.16 4.48 3.38
C PRO A 34 -9.04 3.26 3.09
N ASN A 35 -8.82 2.14 3.80
CA ASN A 35 -9.58 0.91 3.55
C ASN A 35 -11.10 1.10 3.72
N LEU A 36 -11.52 1.88 4.70
CA LEU A 36 -12.94 2.21 4.90
C LEU A 36 -13.55 2.94 3.71
N GLN A 37 -12.78 3.82 3.05
CA GLN A 37 -13.23 4.48 1.82
C GLN A 37 -13.43 3.46 0.69
N ARG A 38 -12.53 2.49 0.53
CA ARG A 38 -12.70 1.40 -0.44
C ARG A 38 -13.98 0.62 -0.21
N ASN A 39 -14.34 0.36 1.05
CA ASN A 39 -15.58 -0.32 1.38
C ASN A 39 -16.82 0.55 1.10
N VAL A 40 -16.77 1.86 1.34
CA VAL A 40 -17.84 2.80 0.93
C VAL A 40 -18.00 2.82 -0.58
N GLU A 41 -16.90 2.91 -1.33
CA GLU A 41 -16.89 2.87 -2.79
C GLU A 41 -17.43 1.53 -3.33
N LEU A 42 -17.05 0.40 -2.72
CA LEU A 42 -17.58 -0.92 -3.08
C LEU A 42 -19.10 -0.99 -2.89
N LEU A 43 -19.61 -0.53 -1.75
CA LEU A 43 -21.05 -0.47 -1.49
C LEU A 43 -21.79 0.40 -2.51
N ARG A 44 -21.22 1.57 -2.83
CA ARG A 44 -21.77 2.51 -3.81
C ARG A 44 -21.76 1.93 -5.23
N ASP A 45 -20.60 1.45 -5.68
CA ASP A 45 -20.37 1.16 -7.09
C ASP A 45 -20.86 -0.23 -7.50
N GLN A 46 -20.74 -1.23 -6.61
CA GLN A 46 -21.18 -2.59 -6.92
C GLN A 46 -22.60 -2.90 -6.48
N LEU A 47 -23.10 -2.25 -5.42
CA LEU A 47 -24.41 -2.57 -4.84
C LEU A 47 -25.41 -1.42 -4.95
N GLY A 48 -25.00 -0.27 -5.49
CA GLY A 48 -25.86 0.89 -5.65
C GLY A 48 -26.29 1.55 -4.34
N VAL A 49 -25.63 1.24 -3.23
CA VAL A 49 -25.93 1.82 -1.92
C VAL A 49 -25.64 3.32 -1.92
N ARG A 50 -26.60 4.10 -1.39
CA ARG A 50 -26.48 5.56 -1.25
C ARG A 50 -26.54 6.03 0.20
N ASP A 51 -27.13 5.23 1.09
CA ASP A 51 -27.21 5.51 2.53
C ASP A 51 -26.26 4.58 3.27
N VAL A 52 -25.23 5.12 3.93
CA VAL A 52 -24.21 4.36 4.64
C VAL A 52 -24.21 4.75 6.11
N ARG A 53 -24.30 3.76 6.99
CA ARG A 53 -24.13 3.93 8.43
C ARG A 53 -22.72 3.47 8.85
N ILE A 54 -21.97 4.36 9.45
CA ILE A 54 -20.64 4.05 9.98
C ILE A 54 -20.72 4.08 11.50
N VAL A 55 -20.46 2.92 12.13
CA VAL A 55 -20.36 2.87 13.59
C VAL A 55 -18.94 3.28 13.99
N VAL A 56 -18.83 4.33 14.77
CA VAL A 56 -17.56 4.92 15.19
C VAL A 56 -17.34 4.73 16.69
N GLY A 57 -16.08 4.69 17.09
CA GLY A 57 -15.67 4.57 18.48
C GLY A 57 -14.28 5.17 18.68
N HIS A 58 -13.28 4.34 18.93
CA HIS A 58 -11.90 4.78 19.12
C HIS A 58 -11.38 5.54 17.88
N HIS A 59 -10.89 6.76 18.07
CA HIS A 59 -10.49 7.70 16.98
C HIS A 59 -11.60 8.00 15.96
N GLY A 60 -12.89 7.92 16.34
CA GLY A 60 -14.03 8.15 15.45
C GLY A 60 -14.01 9.50 14.75
N GLU A 61 -13.43 10.55 15.35
CA GLU A 61 -13.32 11.89 14.78
C GLU A 61 -12.47 11.92 13.50
N VAL A 62 -11.53 10.99 13.34
CA VAL A 62 -10.75 10.84 12.09
C VAL A 62 -11.65 10.41 10.96
N ILE A 63 -12.56 9.45 11.21
CA ILE A 63 -13.54 8.97 10.24
C ILE A 63 -14.52 10.08 9.88
N LYS A 64 -15.11 10.75 10.90
CA LYS A 64 -16.07 11.85 10.71
C LYS A 64 -15.47 12.99 9.87
N ARG A 65 -14.21 13.36 10.16
CA ARG A 65 -13.49 14.40 9.40
C ARG A 65 -13.24 14.00 7.95
N HIS A 66 -12.92 12.72 7.70
CA HIS A 66 -12.61 12.22 6.36
C HIS A 66 -13.86 12.17 5.47
N PHE A 67 -14.95 11.62 5.97
CA PHE A 67 -16.16 11.42 5.16
C PHE A 67 -17.13 12.61 5.18
N GLY A 68 -17.17 13.40 6.27
CA GLY A 68 -18.15 14.48 6.43
C GLY A 68 -19.58 13.94 6.37
N ASP A 69 -20.43 14.50 5.53
CA ASP A 69 -21.79 14.03 5.25
C ASP A 69 -21.82 12.91 4.18
N GLY A 70 -20.68 12.55 3.60
CA GLY A 70 -20.55 11.54 2.55
C GLY A 70 -20.76 12.04 1.13
N SER A 71 -21.24 13.26 0.92
CA SER A 71 -21.57 13.82 -0.40
C SER A 71 -20.40 13.77 -1.38
N ARG A 72 -19.18 14.04 -0.90
CA ARG A 72 -17.93 13.96 -1.69
C ARG A 72 -17.65 12.55 -2.22
N PHE A 73 -18.22 11.53 -1.58
CA PHE A 73 -18.08 10.12 -1.98
C PHE A 73 -19.33 9.59 -2.69
N GLY A 74 -20.31 10.45 -2.98
CA GLY A 74 -21.55 10.08 -3.68
C GLY A 74 -22.51 9.22 -2.84
N VAL A 75 -22.42 9.31 -1.52
CA VAL A 75 -23.29 8.65 -0.54
C VAL A 75 -23.73 9.65 0.53
N ALA A 76 -24.79 9.32 1.29
CA ALA A 76 -25.13 9.98 2.54
C ALA A 76 -24.57 9.15 3.70
N VAL A 77 -23.82 9.76 4.61
CA VAL A 77 -23.21 9.07 5.76
C VAL A 77 -23.93 9.46 7.07
N THR A 78 -24.39 8.46 7.80
CA THR A 78 -24.90 8.61 9.16
C THR A 78 -23.92 7.95 10.12
N TYR A 79 -23.48 8.70 11.13
CA TYR A 79 -22.59 8.16 12.18
C TYR A 79 -23.39 7.65 13.37
N VAL A 80 -22.97 6.50 13.87
CA VAL A 80 -23.49 5.90 15.11
C VAL A 80 -22.34 5.76 16.09
N ASP A 81 -22.37 6.51 17.18
CA ASP A 81 -21.33 6.45 18.21
C ASP A 81 -21.51 5.19 19.08
N ASN A 82 -20.46 4.37 19.19
CA ASN A 82 -20.42 3.24 20.13
C ASN A 82 -19.56 3.61 21.36
N PRO A 83 -20.19 3.92 22.50
CA PRO A 83 -19.48 4.23 23.76
C PRO A 83 -18.88 2.99 24.44
N ARG A 84 -19.31 1.80 24.05
CA ARG A 84 -18.95 0.53 24.68
C ARG A 84 -18.27 -0.40 23.67
N VAL A 85 -17.11 0.03 23.16
CA VAL A 85 -16.31 -0.77 22.21
C VAL A 85 -15.82 -2.11 22.78
N ASP A 86 -15.88 -2.27 24.09
CA ASP A 86 -15.60 -3.50 24.82
C ASP A 86 -16.68 -4.59 24.63
N LEU A 87 -17.87 -4.22 24.16
CA LEU A 87 -18.96 -5.15 23.82
C LEU A 87 -18.91 -5.70 22.41
N GLU A 88 -17.83 -5.40 21.68
CA GLU A 88 -17.47 -5.94 20.37
C GLU A 88 -18.49 -5.67 19.24
N LEU A 89 -18.48 -6.53 18.20
CA LEU A 89 -19.25 -6.32 16.98
C LEU A 89 -20.79 -6.36 17.18
N PRO A 90 -21.37 -7.32 17.92
CA PRO A 90 -22.82 -7.40 18.05
C PRO A 90 -23.46 -6.12 18.62
N TYR A 91 -22.81 -5.48 19.59
CA TYR A 91 -23.30 -4.22 20.16
C TYR A 91 -23.23 -3.07 19.15
N SER A 92 -22.17 -2.99 18.34
CA SER A 92 -22.07 -2.03 17.24
C SER A 92 -23.22 -2.20 16.24
N VAL A 93 -23.51 -3.46 15.85
CA VAL A 93 -24.60 -3.78 14.92
C VAL A 93 -25.97 -3.46 15.56
N TYR A 94 -26.17 -3.75 16.84
CA TYR A 94 -27.38 -3.39 17.58
C TYR A 94 -27.63 -1.88 17.57
N LEU A 95 -26.62 -1.07 17.93
CA LEU A 95 -26.76 0.39 17.95
C LEU A 95 -27.16 0.96 16.59
N ALA A 96 -26.52 0.49 15.52
CA ALA A 96 -26.82 0.94 14.18
C ALA A 96 -28.16 0.41 13.66
N GLY A 97 -28.53 -0.80 14.04
CA GLY A 97 -29.71 -1.51 13.61
C GLY A 97 -31.04 -0.92 14.08
N ARG A 98 -31.04 -0.24 15.25
CA ARG A 98 -32.25 0.34 15.88
C ARG A 98 -33.10 1.24 14.97
N ALA A 99 -32.53 1.78 13.92
CA ALA A 99 -33.22 2.64 12.98
C ALA A 99 -33.14 2.09 11.54
N ILE A 100 -32.88 0.79 11.35
CA ILE A 100 -32.85 0.14 10.04
C ILE A 100 -34.13 -0.66 9.84
N ALA A 101 -34.95 -0.22 8.90
CA ALA A 101 -36.18 -0.89 8.49
C ALA A 101 -36.07 -1.58 7.13
N GLU A 102 -34.98 -1.39 6.41
CA GLU A 102 -34.68 -1.90 5.08
C GLU A 102 -33.61 -3.02 5.14
N PRO A 103 -33.48 -3.83 4.08
CA PRO A 103 -32.34 -4.75 3.94
C PRO A 103 -31.01 -3.99 4.02
N CYS A 104 -30.03 -4.59 4.68
CA CYS A 104 -28.76 -3.97 4.97
C CYS A 104 -27.59 -4.85 4.49
N VAL A 105 -26.65 -4.29 3.75
CA VAL A 105 -25.36 -4.93 3.48
C VAL A 105 -24.35 -4.42 4.51
N MET A 106 -23.87 -5.31 5.33
CA MET A 106 -22.78 -5.05 6.27
C MET A 106 -21.45 -5.55 5.69
N LEU A 107 -20.45 -4.68 5.70
CA LEU A 107 -19.05 -5.05 5.46
C LEU A 107 -18.24 -4.71 6.71
N LEU A 108 -17.38 -5.64 7.16
CA LEU A 108 -16.44 -5.35 8.23
C LEU A 108 -15.39 -4.36 7.73
N ALA A 109 -15.21 -3.28 8.46
CA ALA A 109 -14.42 -2.11 8.04
C ALA A 109 -12.91 -2.38 7.91
N ASP A 110 -12.43 -3.48 8.44
CA ASP A 110 -11.03 -3.93 8.39
C ASP A 110 -10.74 -4.97 7.29
N GLU A 111 -11.71 -5.23 6.43
CA GLU A 111 -11.57 -6.15 5.31
C GLU A 111 -11.34 -5.40 3.99
N CYS A 112 -10.43 -5.91 3.20
CA CYS A 112 -10.10 -5.39 1.88
C CYS A 112 -10.45 -6.43 0.82
N TYR A 113 -11.26 -6.01 -0.15
CA TYR A 113 -11.72 -6.82 -1.29
C TYR A 113 -11.17 -6.26 -2.59
N VAL A 114 -10.66 -7.12 -3.46
CA VAL A 114 -10.09 -6.74 -4.75
C VAL A 114 -10.65 -7.59 -5.87
N GLY A 115 -11.25 -6.94 -6.88
CA GLY A 115 -11.88 -7.64 -8.02
C GLY A 115 -13.03 -8.56 -7.60
N SER A 116 -13.77 -8.20 -6.55
CA SER A 116 -14.84 -9.02 -6.00
C SER A 116 -16.14 -8.90 -6.78
N ASN A 117 -16.99 -9.92 -6.66
CA ASN A 117 -18.29 -10.00 -7.32
C ASN A 117 -19.47 -9.56 -6.43
N HIS A 118 -19.28 -8.57 -5.55
CA HIS A 118 -20.38 -8.09 -4.70
C HIS A 118 -21.60 -7.61 -5.48
N ALA A 119 -21.43 -7.15 -6.71
CA ALA A 119 -22.53 -6.79 -7.59
C ALA A 119 -23.58 -7.91 -7.81
N GLU A 120 -23.17 -9.16 -7.63
CA GLU A 120 -24.03 -10.33 -7.74
C GLU A 120 -24.78 -10.67 -6.44
N LEU A 121 -24.39 -10.08 -5.28
CA LEU A 121 -24.91 -10.45 -3.96
C LEU A 121 -26.44 -10.42 -3.90
N LEU A 122 -27.05 -9.36 -4.39
CA LEU A 122 -28.52 -9.20 -4.32
C LEU A 122 -29.27 -10.15 -5.26
N SER A 123 -28.70 -10.45 -6.43
CA SER A 123 -29.32 -11.33 -7.43
C SER A 123 -29.12 -12.82 -7.10
N ALA A 124 -28.02 -13.15 -6.44
CA ALA A 124 -27.70 -14.54 -6.05
C ALA A 124 -28.21 -14.91 -4.66
N ALA A 125 -28.67 -13.94 -3.86
CA ALA A 125 -29.16 -14.19 -2.50
C ALA A 125 -30.45 -15.02 -2.52
N ASP A 126 -30.56 -16.00 -1.61
CA ASP A 126 -31.84 -16.65 -1.32
C ASP A 126 -32.82 -15.62 -0.73
N PRO A 127 -33.92 -15.28 -1.42
CA PRO A 127 -34.83 -14.21 -0.99
C PRO A 127 -35.56 -14.53 0.34
N ALA A 128 -35.55 -15.78 0.76
CA ALA A 128 -36.14 -16.20 2.02
C ALA A 128 -35.11 -16.26 3.18
N ALA A 129 -33.82 -16.03 2.90
CA ALA A 129 -32.81 -16.01 3.95
C ALA A 129 -32.88 -14.71 4.74
N LEU A 130 -32.84 -14.80 6.06
CA LEU A 130 -32.73 -13.64 6.94
C LEU A 130 -31.30 -13.11 7.02
N VAL A 131 -30.32 -13.99 6.79
CA VAL A 131 -28.90 -13.65 6.73
C VAL A 131 -28.28 -14.36 5.53
N VAL A 132 -27.53 -13.61 4.73
CA VAL A 132 -26.62 -14.18 3.74
C VAL A 132 -25.20 -13.89 4.17
N CYS A 133 -24.37 -14.94 4.26
CA CYS A 133 -22.97 -14.84 4.71
C CYS A 133 -22.04 -15.00 3.51
N GLY A 134 -21.18 -13.99 3.29
CA GLY A 134 -20.12 -14.07 2.28
C GLY A 134 -19.08 -15.12 2.64
N GLN A 135 -18.72 -15.95 1.67
CA GLN A 135 -17.67 -16.95 1.77
C GLN A 135 -16.70 -16.83 0.61
N ILE A 136 -15.43 -17.09 0.87
CA ILE A 136 -14.39 -17.08 -0.15
C ILE A 136 -13.49 -18.32 0.01
N ALA A 137 -12.93 -18.77 -1.11
CA ALA A 137 -11.92 -19.82 -1.07
C ALA A 137 -10.62 -19.29 -0.46
N ALA A 138 -10.14 -19.94 0.59
CA ALA A 138 -8.86 -19.62 1.21
C ALA A 138 -7.71 -20.16 0.34
N GLU A 139 -6.68 -19.33 0.15
CA GLU A 139 -5.43 -19.73 -0.51
C GLU A 139 -4.61 -20.65 0.40
N TYR A 140 -4.64 -20.39 1.71
CA TYR A 140 -3.85 -21.11 2.72
C TYR A 140 -4.71 -21.47 3.94
N ALA A 141 -4.49 -22.64 4.52
CA ALA A 141 -5.18 -23.10 5.74
C ALA A 141 -5.07 -22.12 6.93
N LYS A 142 -3.98 -21.31 7.00
CA LYS A 142 -3.80 -20.29 8.03
C LYS A 142 -4.86 -19.20 7.96
N GLN A 143 -5.40 -18.89 6.77
CA GLN A 143 -6.47 -17.88 6.63
C GLN A 143 -7.78 -18.38 7.27
N ILE A 144 -8.12 -19.66 7.07
CA ILE A 144 -9.32 -20.27 7.67
C ILE A 144 -9.26 -20.20 9.20
N ARG A 145 -8.09 -20.47 9.80
CA ARG A 145 -7.90 -20.41 11.25
C ARG A 145 -8.04 -19.01 11.87
N LYS A 146 -8.02 -17.96 11.05
CA LYS A 146 -8.22 -16.56 11.49
C LYS A 146 -9.66 -16.07 11.31
N ASN A 147 -10.48 -16.82 10.58
CA ASN A 147 -11.85 -16.48 10.21
C ASN A 147 -12.81 -17.56 10.72
N TYR A 148 -14.02 -17.59 10.22
CA TYR A 148 -14.99 -18.64 10.52
C TYR A 148 -15.24 -19.53 9.30
N VAL A 149 -15.76 -20.71 9.53
CA VAL A 149 -16.30 -21.61 8.49
C VAL A 149 -17.79 -21.81 8.71
N VAL A 150 -18.50 -22.21 7.66
CA VAL A 150 -19.91 -22.55 7.76
C VAL A 150 -20.12 -24.04 7.46
N GLU A 151 -21.05 -24.67 8.17
CA GLU A 151 -21.60 -25.97 7.83
C GLU A 151 -22.85 -25.79 6.96
N LEU A 152 -22.86 -26.48 5.84
CA LEU A 152 -23.98 -26.45 4.88
C LEU A 152 -24.77 -27.76 4.89
N ARG A 153 -26.10 -27.64 4.88
CA ARG A 153 -27.01 -28.76 4.63
C ARG A 153 -28.09 -28.29 3.64
N ASP A 154 -28.22 -28.99 2.54
CA ASP A 154 -29.16 -28.67 1.45
C ASP A 154 -29.07 -27.19 0.98
N GLY A 155 -27.82 -26.69 0.85
CA GLY A 155 -27.56 -25.30 0.43
C GLY A 155 -27.79 -24.22 1.47
N ARG A 156 -28.14 -24.59 2.71
CA ARG A 156 -28.38 -23.66 3.83
C ARG A 156 -27.29 -23.75 4.87
N ILE A 157 -26.98 -22.65 5.52
CA ILE A 157 -26.07 -22.62 6.67
C ILE A 157 -26.85 -23.18 7.89
N VAL A 158 -26.29 -24.24 8.49
CA VAL A 158 -26.81 -24.86 9.69
C VAL A 158 -25.95 -24.61 10.93
N ASP A 159 -24.70 -24.25 10.72
CA ASP A 159 -23.78 -23.86 11.79
C ASP A 159 -22.65 -22.94 11.27
N LEU A 160 -22.06 -22.16 12.17
CA LEU A 160 -20.87 -21.34 11.96
C LEU A 160 -19.86 -21.64 13.06
N ILE A 161 -18.60 -21.86 12.67
CA ILE A 161 -17.52 -22.22 13.59
C ILE A 161 -16.42 -21.17 13.50
N GLU A 162 -16.28 -20.39 14.56
CA GLU A 162 -15.25 -19.35 14.66
C GLU A 162 -13.87 -19.97 14.87
N LYS A 163 -12.86 -19.52 14.12
CA LYS A 163 -11.44 -19.90 14.25
C LYS A 163 -11.22 -21.41 14.45
N PRO A 164 -11.65 -22.26 13.52
CA PRO A 164 -11.58 -23.71 13.69
C PRO A 164 -10.14 -24.18 13.90
N SER A 165 -9.91 -25.02 14.91
CA SER A 165 -8.60 -25.61 15.17
C SER A 165 -8.16 -26.58 14.04
N HIS A 166 -9.15 -27.27 13.47
CA HIS A 166 -8.98 -28.20 12.37
C HIS A 166 -9.89 -27.77 11.21
N PRO A 167 -9.38 -26.94 10.27
CA PRO A 167 -10.19 -26.49 9.15
C PRO A 167 -10.54 -27.64 8.22
N ILE A 168 -11.84 -27.80 7.94
CA ILE A 168 -12.38 -28.73 6.97
C ILE A 168 -12.71 -27.96 5.69
N GLY A 169 -12.15 -28.37 4.56
CA GLY A 169 -12.38 -27.71 3.27
C GLY A 169 -11.50 -26.47 3.03
N ARG A 170 -11.88 -25.67 2.02
CA ARG A 170 -11.15 -24.48 1.58
C ARG A 170 -11.97 -23.18 1.72
N LEU A 171 -13.22 -23.26 2.13
CA LEU A 171 -14.09 -22.11 2.24
C LEU A 171 -13.96 -21.49 3.62
N MET A 172 -13.85 -20.17 3.66
CA MET A 172 -13.89 -19.39 4.90
C MET A 172 -14.93 -18.28 4.77
N GLY A 173 -15.55 -17.93 5.89
CA GLY A 173 -16.44 -16.78 5.94
C GLY A 173 -15.68 -15.46 5.89
N THR A 174 -16.34 -14.44 5.37
CA THR A 174 -15.86 -13.06 5.33
C THR A 174 -16.79 -12.16 6.15
N GLY A 175 -16.43 -10.90 6.31
CA GLY A 175 -17.26 -9.90 6.95
C GLY A 175 -18.33 -9.28 6.03
N THR A 176 -18.65 -9.93 4.92
CA THR A 176 -19.77 -9.54 4.07
C THR A 176 -21.04 -10.25 4.52
N TYR A 177 -22.08 -9.48 4.87
CA TYR A 177 -23.38 -9.98 5.24
C TYR A 177 -24.49 -9.19 4.56
N LEU A 178 -25.53 -9.88 4.04
CA LEU A 178 -26.82 -9.26 3.73
C LEU A 178 -27.79 -9.62 4.86
N LEU A 179 -28.29 -8.62 5.56
CA LEU A 179 -29.12 -8.75 6.77
C LEU A 179 -30.53 -8.24 6.46
N GLN A 180 -31.54 -9.03 6.80
CA GLN A 180 -32.92 -8.57 6.79
C GLN A 180 -33.25 -7.81 8.08
N PRO A 181 -34.22 -6.88 8.08
CA PRO A 181 -34.59 -6.07 9.25
C PRO A 181 -34.94 -6.88 10.51
N GLU A 182 -35.44 -8.10 10.32
CA GLU A 182 -35.75 -9.03 11.40
C GLU A 182 -34.54 -9.35 12.30
N ILE A 183 -33.35 -9.35 11.74
CA ILE A 183 -32.10 -9.61 12.49
C ILE A 183 -31.85 -8.51 13.53
N PHE A 184 -32.13 -7.26 13.19
CA PHE A 184 -31.98 -6.14 14.13
C PHE A 184 -33.01 -6.20 15.26
N ARG A 185 -34.24 -6.61 14.95
CA ARG A 185 -35.29 -6.83 16.00
C ARG A 185 -34.92 -7.94 16.97
N ARG A 186 -34.26 -8.99 16.51
CA ARG A 186 -33.72 -10.04 17.39
C ARG A 186 -32.62 -9.51 18.31
N LEU A 187 -31.69 -8.71 17.78
CA LEU A 187 -30.69 -8.05 18.62
C LEU A 187 -31.31 -7.10 19.64
N GLU A 188 -32.36 -6.35 19.28
CA GLU A 188 -33.08 -5.51 20.23
C GLU A 188 -33.68 -6.33 21.38
N THR A 189 -34.22 -7.50 21.09
CA THR A 189 -34.75 -8.43 22.12
C THR A 189 -33.65 -8.94 23.04
N ASP A 190 -32.50 -9.32 22.46
CA ASP A 190 -31.36 -9.84 23.22
C ASP A 190 -30.74 -8.76 24.14
N TYR A 191 -30.73 -7.50 23.68
CA TYR A 191 -30.25 -6.35 24.45
C TYR A 191 -31.32 -5.65 25.32
N ALA A 192 -32.54 -6.20 25.43
CA ALA A 192 -33.63 -5.59 26.20
C ALA A 192 -33.29 -5.42 27.69
N GLY A 193 -32.45 -6.29 28.25
CA GLY A 193 -31.94 -6.20 29.64
C GLY A 193 -30.77 -5.24 29.82
N GLY A 194 -30.37 -4.51 28.78
CA GLY A 194 -29.24 -3.57 28.79
C GLY A 194 -28.02 -4.05 27.98
N PRO A 195 -26.96 -3.24 27.92
CA PRO A 195 -25.79 -3.53 27.07
C PRO A 195 -25.08 -4.85 27.39
N GLU A 196 -25.16 -5.33 28.63
CA GLU A 196 -24.49 -6.56 29.07
C GLU A 196 -25.31 -7.83 28.81
N SER A 197 -26.62 -7.71 28.46
CA SER A 197 -27.51 -8.86 28.28
C SER A 197 -27.35 -9.54 26.92
N GLY A 198 -26.88 -8.80 25.91
CA GLY A 198 -26.79 -9.29 24.54
C GLY A 198 -25.55 -10.12 24.25
N PRO A 199 -25.46 -10.62 23.02
CA PRO A 199 -24.34 -11.45 22.56
C PRO A 199 -23.01 -10.68 22.56
N ARG A 200 -21.92 -11.42 22.81
CA ARG A 200 -20.54 -10.88 22.80
C ARG A 200 -19.78 -11.22 21.52
N ASP A 201 -20.14 -12.29 20.84
CA ASP A 201 -19.50 -12.74 19.62
C ASP A 201 -20.52 -12.88 18.49
N TRP A 202 -20.25 -12.23 17.36
CA TRP A 202 -21.16 -12.19 16.21
C TRP A 202 -21.34 -13.55 15.55
N THR A 203 -20.24 -14.26 15.33
CA THR A 203 -20.26 -15.58 14.68
C THR A 203 -20.99 -16.62 15.53
N SER A 204 -20.70 -16.65 16.83
CA SER A 204 -21.38 -17.52 17.79
C SER A 204 -22.88 -17.22 17.91
N TRP A 205 -23.26 -15.94 17.86
CA TRP A 205 -24.67 -15.54 17.86
C TRP A 205 -25.36 -16.01 16.58
N LEU A 206 -24.79 -15.78 15.39
CA LEU A 206 -25.34 -16.29 14.14
C LEU A 206 -25.43 -17.83 14.16
N ALA A 207 -24.43 -18.52 14.70
CA ALA A 207 -24.46 -19.98 14.86
C ALA A 207 -25.65 -20.43 15.71
N SER A 208 -25.94 -19.72 16.81
CA SER A 208 -27.11 -20.03 17.64
C SER A 208 -28.43 -19.87 16.89
N LEU A 209 -28.55 -18.81 16.09
CA LEU A 209 -29.72 -18.58 15.24
C LEU A 209 -29.86 -19.65 14.15
N ALA A 210 -28.74 -20.04 13.50
CA ALA A 210 -28.76 -21.12 12.49
C ALA A 210 -29.23 -22.45 13.08
N ARG A 211 -28.71 -22.85 14.26
CA ARG A 211 -29.11 -24.04 15.00
C ARG A 211 -30.59 -23.97 15.44
N ALA A 212 -31.09 -22.76 15.73
CA ALA A 212 -32.51 -22.55 16.03
C ALA A 212 -33.42 -22.53 14.80
N GLY A 213 -32.90 -22.83 13.60
CA GLY A 213 -33.66 -22.96 12.37
C GLY A 213 -33.87 -21.63 11.61
N VAL A 214 -33.20 -20.54 11.99
CA VAL A 214 -33.23 -19.30 11.22
C VAL A 214 -32.60 -19.56 9.84
N ARG A 215 -33.35 -19.24 8.79
CA ARG A 215 -32.88 -19.49 7.41
C ARG A 215 -31.72 -18.56 7.07
N MET A 216 -30.57 -19.16 6.82
CA MET A 216 -29.34 -18.49 6.41
C MET A 216 -28.78 -19.14 5.15
N ALA A 217 -28.18 -18.32 4.28
CA ALA A 217 -27.63 -18.78 3.00
C ALA A 217 -26.18 -18.34 2.81
N PRO A 218 -25.33 -19.12 2.12
CA PRO A 218 -24.02 -18.69 1.71
C PRO A 218 -24.07 -17.82 0.46
N PHE A 219 -23.14 -16.88 0.33
CA PHE A 219 -22.83 -16.20 -0.92
C PHE A 219 -21.37 -16.42 -1.28
N MET A 220 -21.10 -16.99 -2.45
CA MET A 220 -19.75 -17.29 -2.89
C MET A 220 -19.10 -16.07 -3.50
N LEU A 221 -18.20 -15.45 -2.72
CA LEU A 221 -17.34 -14.38 -3.18
C LEU A 221 -16.22 -14.92 -4.08
N ARG A 222 -15.94 -14.18 -5.12
CA ARG A 222 -14.77 -14.33 -5.99
C ARG A 222 -13.88 -13.11 -5.86
N GLY A 223 -12.67 -13.18 -6.43
CA GLY A 223 -11.67 -12.15 -6.29
C GLY A 223 -10.68 -12.44 -5.18
N ARG A 224 -10.00 -11.42 -4.70
CA ARG A 224 -9.00 -11.52 -3.63
C ARG A 224 -9.47 -10.82 -2.37
N TYR A 225 -9.02 -11.31 -1.24
CA TYR A 225 -9.49 -10.89 0.07
C TYR A 225 -8.37 -10.92 1.12
N VAL A 226 -8.36 -9.92 1.99
CA VAL A 226 -7.53 -9.91 3.19
C VAL A 226 -8.23 -9.16 4.32
N ASN A 227 -8.17 -9.72 5.54
CA ASN A 227 -8.56 -9.05 6.77
C ASN A 227 -7.32 -8.40 7.39
N ILE A 228 -7.30 -7.07 7.46
CA ILE A 228 -6.15 -6.26 7.89
C ILE A 228 -6.09 -6.23 9.41
N ASN A 229 -5.37 -7.17 10.02
CA ASN A 229 -5.20 -7.27 11.46
C ASN A 229 -3.78 -6.92 11.96
N SER A 230 -2.82 -6.95 11.06
CA SER A 230 -1.40 -6.74 11.34
C SER A 230 -0.75 -5.93 10.21
N ARG A 231 0.52 -5.56 10.41
CA ARG A 231 1.32 -4.93 9.37
C ARG A 231 1.49 -5.83 8.13
N ASP A 232 1.66 -7.13 8.34
CA ASP A 232 1.79 -8.08 7.23
C ASP A 232 0.51 -8.17 6.41
N ASP A 233 -0.66 -8.14 7.07
CA ASP A 233 -1.95 -8.12 6.38
C ASP A 233 -2.11 -6.80 5.58
N LEU A 234 -1.66 -5.66 6.13
CA LEU A 234 -1.66 -4.37 5.41
C LEU A 234 -0.73 -4.41 4.18
N ASN A 235 0.45 -5.00 4.31
CA ASN A 235 1.36 -5.20 3.18
C ASN A 235 0.71 -6.09 2.10
N THR A 236 0.02 -7.16 2.53
CA THR A 236 -0.74 -8.03 1.63
C THR A 236 -1.86 -7.26 0.92
N ALA A 237 -2.61 -6.42 1.64
CA ALA A 237 -3.66 -5.58 1.03
C ALA A 237 -3.08 -4.66 -0.05
N ASN A 238 -1.97 -3.98 0.24
CA ASN A 238 -1.27 -3.13 -0.73
C ASN A 238 -0.86 -3.93 -1.97
N TYR A 239 -0.26 -5.10 -1.77
CA TYR A 239 0.13 -5.97 -2.87
C TYR A 239 -1.07 -6.38 -3.74
N LEU A 240 -2.16 -6.83 -3.14
CA LEU A 240 -3.36 -7.29 -3.87
C LEU A 240 -3.98 -6.18 -4.71
N VAL A 241 -4.07 -4.96 -4.17
CA VAL A 241 -4.62 -3.79 -4.87
C VAL A 241 -3.72 -3.38 -6.03
N ARG A 242 -2.42 -3.29 -5.78
CA ARG A 242 -1.43 -2.92 -6.80
C ARG A 242 -1.38 -3.95 -7.93
N ASP A 243 -1.26 -5.23 -7.58
CA ASP A 243 -1.16 -6.31 -8.56
C ASP A 243 -2.40 -6.39 -9.46
N HIS A 244 -3.59 -6.16 -8.90
CA HIS A 244 -4.84 -6.14 -9.68
C HIS A 244 -4.90 -5.03 -10.72
N ALA A 245 -4.36 -3.86 -10.39
CA ALA A 245 -4.37 -2.69 -11.27
C ALA A 245 -3.05 -2.50 -12.04
N PHE A 246 -2.04 -3.35 -11.83
CA PHE A 246 -0.66 -3.08 -12.24
C PHE A 246 -0.51 -2.88 -13.74
N GLU A 247 -1.14 -3.71 -14.55
CA GLU A 247 -1.05 -3.66 -16.01
C GLU A 247 -1.66 -2.38 -16.62
N SER A 248 -2.52 -1.68 -15.86
CA SER A 248 -3.08 -0.38 -16.25
C SER A 248 -2.20 0.81 -15.85
N LYS A 249 -1.14 0.57 -15.10
CA LYS A 249 -0.26 1.62 -14.57
C LYS A 249 0.81 2.00 -15.58
N ARG A 250 1.03 3.31 -15.72
CA ARG A 250 2.06 3.85 -16.60
C ARG A 250 3.37 4.05 -15.84
N THR A 251 4.48 3.74 -16.48
CA THR A 251 5.82 3.87 -15.93
C THR A 251 6.58 4.99 -16.62
N SER A 252 7.07 5.97 -15.86
CA SER A 252 8.03 6.96 -16.33
C SER A 252 9.44 6.62 -15.84
N PHE A 253 10.38 6.60 -16.73
CA PHE A 253 11.80 6.48 -16.41
C PHE A 253 12.46 7.86 -16.42
N VAL A 254 12.87 8.34 -15.27
CA VAL A 254 13.58 9.62 -15.13
C VAL A 254 15.08 9.34 -15.20
N TYR A 255 15.73 9.90 -16.20
CA TYR A 255 17.16 9.81 -16.39
C TYR A 255 17.83 11.18 -16.27
N VAL A 256 18.63 11.36 -15.23
CA VAL A 256 19.35 12.62 -15.03
C VAL A 256 20.68 12.55 -15.76
N VAL A 257 20.83 13.41 -16.76
CA VAL A 257 22.04 13.55 -17.57
C VAL A 257 22.97 14.57 -16.92
N ASP A 258 24.15 14.15 -16.52
CA ASP A 258 25.20 15.01 -15.96
C ASP A 258 26.42 15.01 -16.88
N GLY A 259 26.46 15.99 -17.76
CA GLY A 259 27.49 16.13 -18.77
C GLY A 259 26.93 16.27 -20.19
N GLU A 260 27.79 16.61 -21.14
CA GLU A 260 27.45 16.86 -22.55
C GLU A 260 27.76 15.63 -23.45
N ASP A 261 27.74 14.45 -22.87
CA ASP A 261 28.24 13.24 -23.48
C ASP A 261 27.25 12.59 -24.46
N GLU A 262 27.74 12.18 -25.65
CA GLU A 262 26.98 11.35 -26.59
C GLU A 262 26.59 9.98 -25.99
N GLY A 263 27.37 9.48 -25.03
CA GLY A 263 27.07 8.26 -24.29
C GLY A 263 25.72 8.32 -23.59
N ALA A 264 25.38 9.46 -22.96
CA ALA A 264 24.11 9.65 -22.28
C ALA A 264 22.91 9.51 -23.25
N ALA A 265 23.02 10.03 -24.47
CA ALA A 265 21.97 9.90 -25.47
C ALA A 265 21.73 8.43 -25.87
N ARG A 266 22.78 7.62 -25.97
CA ARG A 266 22.65 6.17 -26.22
C ARG A 266 21.98 5.44 -25.08
N VAL A 267 22.29 5.81 -23.84
CA VAL A 267 21.64 5.21 -22.66
C VAL A 267 20.16 5.56 -22.59
N VAL A 268 19.81 6.84 -22.83
CA VAL A 268 18.42 7.30 -22.91
C VAL A 268 17.64 6.53 -23.97
N ALA A 269 18.22 6.34 -25.16
CA ALA A 269 17.59 5.56 -26.24
C ALA A 269 17.31 4.10 -25.81
N ARG A 270 18.27 3.44 -25.14
CA ARG A 270 18.11 2.06 -24.64
C ARG A 270 16.98 1.94 -23.61
N TYR A 271 16.84 2.92 -22.70
CA TYR A 271 15.70 2.91 -21.77
C TYR A 271 14.37 3.23 -22.47
N ALA A 272 14.41 4.03 -23.55
CA ALA A 272 13.22 4.28 -24.35
C ALA A 272 12.73 3.04 -25.12
N GLU A 273 13.57 2.07 -25.39
CA GLU A 273 13.22 0.81 -26.04
C GLU A 273 12.82 -0.29 -25.04
N GLU A 274 13.09 -0.08 -23.74
CA GLU A 274 12.89 -1.11 -22.72
C GLU A 274 11.40 -1.39 -22.49
N ALA A 275 11.08 -2.67 -22.37
CA ALA A 275 9.72 -3.12 -22.10
C ALA A 275 9.26 -2.66 -20.69
N GLY A 276 8.01 -2.19 -20.61
CA GLY A 276 7.44 -1.70 -19.34
C GLY A 276 7.81 -0.24 -19.01
N VAL A 277 8.45 0.50 -19.92
CA VAL A 277 8.65 1.95 -19.84
C VAL A 277 7.74 2.64 -20.83
N ASP A 278 6.83 3.50 -20.36
CA ASP A 278 5.88 4.24 -21.20
C ASP A 278 6.40 5.62 -21.60
N GLU A 279 7.25 6.20 -20.76
CA GLU A 279 7.82 7.54 -20.94
C GLU A 279 9.25 7.55 -20.39
N VAL A 280 10.17 8.20 -21.10
CA VAL A 280 11.49 8.56 -20.57
C VAL A 280 11.58 10.07 -20.42
N VAL A 281 11.88 10.55 -19.22
CA VAL A 281 12.13 11.96 -18.94
C VAL A 281 13.63 12.14 -18.78
N ALA A 282 14.28 12.62 -19.82
CA ALA A 282 15.71 12.94 -19.79
C ALA A 282 15.91 14.38 -19.28
N VAL A 283 16.52 14.51 -18.13
CA VAL A 283 16.73 15.81 -17.45
C VAL A 283 18.18 16.21 -17.56
N SER A 284 18.45 17.39 -18.08
CA SER A 284 19.82 17.90 -18.25
C SER A 284 19.92 19.39 -17.95
N ARG A 285 21.13 19.89 -17.77
CA ARG A 285 21.41 21.35 -17.71
C ARG A 285 21.39 21.96 -19.10
N THR A 286 21.81 21.20 -20.11
CA THR A 286 21.87 21.62 -21.51
C THR A 286 21.33 20.51 -22.41
N VAL A 287 20.70 20.87 -23.52
CA VAL A 287 20.26 19.91 -24.54
C VAL A 287 21.32 19.77 -25.59
N THR A 288 21.91 18.61 -25.71
CA THR A 288 22.86 18.32 -26.80
C THR A 288 22.13 17.90 -28.08
N PRO A 289 22.72 18.10 -29.28
CA PRO A 289 22.12 17.61 -30.53
C PRO A 289 21.90 16.10 -30.56
N ALA A 290 22.69 15.34 -29.79
CA ALA A 290 22.52 13.89 -29.68
C ALA A 290 21.26 13.54 -28.86
N LEU A 291 21.01 14.20 -27.73
CA LEU A 291 19.78 14.05 -26.95
C LEU A 291 18.55 14.48 -27.73
N GLN A 292 18.63 15.58 -28.49
CA GLN A 292 17.52 16.04 -29.31
C GLN A 292 17.15 15.00 -30.38
N ARG A 293 18.13 14.41 -31.07
CA ARG A 293 17.90 13.35 -32.06
C ARG A 293 17.22 12.12 -31.46
N VAL A 294 17.54 11.77 -30.21
CA VAL A 294 16.89 10.64 -29.51
C VAL A 294 15.45 10.98 -29.12
N ALA A 295 15.18 12.23 -28.74
CA ALA A 295 13.84 12.67 -28.37
C ALA A 295 12.89 12.76 -29.57
N ASP A 296 13.41 13.10 -30.74
CA ASP A 296 12.63 13.26 -31.98
C ASP A 296 12.00 11.93 -32.42
N GLY A 297 10.66 11.86 -32.37
CA GLY A 297 9.88 10.70 -32.79
C GLY A 297 9.88 9.50 -31.81
N THR A 298 10.35 9.68 -30.58
CA THR A 298 10.37 8.63 -29.54
C THR A 298 9.51 9.01 -28.33
N ARG A 299 9.41 8.11 -27.35
CA ARG A 299 8.76 8.37 -26.03
C ARG A 299 9.67 9.12 -25.04
N VAL A 300 10.72 9.75 -25.53
CA VAL A 300 11.64 10.55 -24.71
C VAL A 300 11.19 11.99 -24.69
N ARG A 301 11.08 12.55 -23.49
CA ARG A 301 10.83 13.95 -23.26
C ARG A 301 12.04 14.60 -22.59
N LEU A 302 12.57 15.64 -23.24
CA LEU A 302 13.67 16.41 -22.70
C LEU A 302 13.13 17.47 -21.71
N VAL A 303 13.80 17.61 -20.60
CA VAL A 303 13.53 18.62 -19.58
C VAL A 303 14.85 19.30 -19.22
N THR A 304 14.88 20.62 -19.36
CA THR A 304 16.07 21.41 -19.06
C THR A 304 15.89 22.19 -17.78
N ALA A 305 16.91 22.26 -16.96
CA ALA A 305 16.92 23.12 -15.81
C ALA A 305 17.10 24.59 -16.23
N ASP A 306 16.39 25.50 -15.59
CA ASP A 306 16.52 26.95 -15.87
C ASP A 306 17.90 27.49 -15.47
N ASP A 307 18.51 26.92 -14.44
CA ASP A 307 19.86 27.25 -13.95
C ASP A 307 20.89 26.26 -14.50
N PRO A 308 21.85 26.70 -15.32
CA PRO A 308 22.94 25.85 -15.80
C PRO A 308 23.85 25.28 -14.68
N ALA A 309 23.83 25.92 -13.50
CA ALA A 309 24.55 25.44 -12.31
C ALA A 309 23.71 24.55 -11.39
N ALA A 310 22.49 24.17 -11.84
CA ALA A 310 21.58 23.34 -11.04
C ALA A 310 22.29 22.08 -10.52
N ARG A 311 22.14 21.85 -9.22
CA ARG A 311 22.71 20.66 -8.57
C ARG A 311 21.91 19.40 -8.85
N ILE A 312 22.49 18.23 -8.58
CA ILE A 312 21.89 16.93 -8.88
C ILE A 312 20.49 16.78 -8.28
N ALA A 313 20.30 17.20 -7.03
CA ALA A 313 18.99 17.09 -6.39
C ALA A 313 17.91 17.94 -7.07
N THR A 314 18.26 19.10 -7.61
CA THR A 314 17.35 19.95 -8.40
C THR A 314 16.94 19.23 -9.69
N LEU A 315 17.89 18.63 -10.40
CA LEU A 315 17.61 17.87 -11.64
C LEU A 315 16.73 16.65 -11.34
N VAL A 316 17.03 15.91 -10.28
CA VAL A 316 16.23 14.75 -9.83
C VAL A 316 14.78 15.18 -9.54
N LYS A 317 14.57 16.23 -8.72
CA LYS A 317 13.23 16.72 -8.40
C LYS A 317 12.50 17.22 -9.64
N LEU A 318 13.18 17.99 -10.50
CA LEU A 318 12.61 18.50 -11.74
C LEU A 318 12.11 17.35 -12.63
N GLY A 319 12.89 16.31 -12.80
CA GLY A 319 12.50 15.14 -13.60
C GLY A 319 11.32 14.39 -13.02
N LEU A 320 11.34 14.13 -11.71
CA LEU A 320 10.26 13.44 -11.02
C LEU A 320 8.95 14.24 -11.02
N ASP A 321 9.02 15.57 -10.91
CA ASP A 321 7.87 16.45 -10.98
C ASP A 321 7.27 16.54 -12.39
N ARG A 322 8.08 16.39 -13.42
CA ARG A 322 7.65 16.43 -14.82
C ARG A 322 7.20 15.08 -15.36
N ALA A 323 7.59 13.98 -14.75
CA ALA A 323 7.15 12.63 -15.13
C ALA A 323 5.62 12.50 -14.98
N THR A 324 4.96 11.69 -15.80
CA THR A 324 3.49 11.54 -15.84
C THR A 324 2.99 10.18 -15.36
N GLY A 325 3.85 9.16 -15.32
CA GLY A 325 3.50 7.79 -14.94
C GLY A 325 3.11 7.63 -13.46
N ASP A 326 2.39 6.58 -13.15
CA ASP A 326 2.05 6.17 -11.78
C ASP A 326 3.26 5.58 -11.04
N ILE A 327 4.15 4.94 -11.80
CA ILE A 327 5.41 4.37 -11.35
C ILE A 327 6.54 5.24 -11.86
N LEU A 328 7.47 5.60 -10.99
CA LEU A 328 8.63 6.41 -11.27
C LEU A 328 9.89 5.58 -11.07
N LEU A 329 10.64 5.37 -12.14
CA LEU A 329 11.98 4.81 -12.08
C LEU A 329 12.99 5.94 -12.24
N LEU A 330 14.10 5.87 -11.53
CA LEU A 330 15.13 6.90 -11.52
C LEU A 330 16.51 6.29 -11.68
N ALA A 331 17.27 6.82 -12.62
CA ALA A 331 18.71 6.61 -12.71
C ALA A 331 19.43 7.94 -12.98
N TYR A 332 20.70 7.97 -12.62
CA TYR A 332 21.57 9.12 -12.84
C TYR A 332 22.61 8.76 -13.91
N SER A 333 23.14 9.74 -14.60
CA SER A 333 24.09 9.68 -15.71
C SER A 333 25.26 8.69 -15.49
N ASP A 334 24.96 7.42 -15.63
CA ASP A 334 25.89 6.35 -15.40
C ASP A 334 25.51 5.15 -16.27
N ASP A 335 26.26 4.92 -17.38
CA ASP A 335 26.08 3.76 -18.27
C ASP A 335 26.43 2.42 -17.58
N THR A 336 26.58 2.46 -16.26
CA THR A 336 26.89 1.28 -15.45
C THR A 336 25.68 0.44 -15.10
N PHE A 337 24.44 0.91 -15.35
CA PHE A 337 23.21 0.17 -15.06
C PHE A 337 22.60 -0.47 -16.30
N ALA A 338 22.06 -1.68 -16.13
CA ALA A 338 21.43 -2.40 -17.22
C ALA A 338 19.96 -1.99 -17.39
N PRO A 339 19.50 -1.53 -18.58
CA PRO A 339 18.08 -1.26 -18.84
C PRO A 339 17.17 -2.46 -18.54
N ARG A 340 17.60 -3.69 -18.85
CA ARG A 340 16.86 -4.93 -18.55
C ARG A 340 16.53 -5.12 -17.07
N ASP A 341 17.16 -4.40 -16.15
CA ASP A 341 16.83 -4.45 -14.72
C ASP A 341 15.53 -3.71 -14.40
N VAL A 342 14.97 -2.89 -15.32
CA VAL A 342 13.64 -2.27 -15.22
C VAL A 342 12.60 -3.31 -14.81
N GLY A 343 12.57 -4.46 -15.48
CA GLY A 343 11.62 -5.53 -15.17
C GLY A 343 11.70 -6.02 -13.71
N LYS A 344 12.91 -6.04 -13.11
CA LYS A 344 13.07 -6.40 -11.70
C LYS A 344 12.40 -5.37 -10.79
N PHE A 345 12.60 -4.07 -11.04
CA PHE A 345 11.94 -3.01 -10.26
C PHE A 345 10.42 -3.12 -10.34
N LEU A 346 9.86 -3.31 -11.53
CA LEU A 346 8.42 -3.43 -11.75
C LEU A 346 7.82 -4.63 -10.99
N VAL A 347 8.50 -5.78 -10.99
CA VAL A 347 8.04 -6.96 -10.23
C VAL A 347 7.95 -6.66 -8.73
N TYR A 348 8.99 -6.06 -8.14
CA TYR A 348 9.02 -5.82 -6.70
C TYR A 348 8.21 -4.59 -6.27
N LEU A 349 7.90 -3.63 -7.17
CA LEU A 349 7.02 -2.51 -6.89
C LEU A 349 5.56 -2.92 -6.67
N ARG A 350 5.15 -4.11 -7.10
CA ARG A 350 3.86 -4.67 -6.71
C ARG A 350 3.76 -4.86 -5.19
N ASP A 351 4.88 -5.17 -4.52
CA ASP A 351 4.95 -5.48 -3.09
C ASP A 351 5.58 -4.37 -2.23
N ALA A 352 6.20 -3.36 -2.84
CA ALA A 352 6.89 -2.28 -2.13
C ALA A 352 6.44 -0.89 -2.57
N ASP A 353 6.59 0.08 -1.68
CA ASP A 353 6.39 1.49 -1.98
C ASP A 353 7.60 2.09 -2.70
N MET A 354 8.78 1.54 -2.41
CA MET A 354 10.05 1.89 -3.04
C MET A 354 10.92 0.64 -3.20
N VAL A 355 11.57 0.53 -4.33
CA VAL A 355 12.59 -0.48 -4.63
C VAL A 355 13.91 0.23 -4.89
N VAL A 356 14.96 -0.17 -4.19
CA VAL A 356 16.32 0.39 -4.33
C VAL A 356 17.24 -0.69 -4.86
N GLY A 357 17.99 -0.37 -5.90
CA GLY A 357 19.04 -1.26 -6.39
C GLY A 357 20.21 -1.37 -5.41
N THR A 358 20.90 -2.51 -5.37
CA THR A 358 22.18 -2.62 -4.65
C THR A 358 23.31 -3.04 -5.58
N ARG A 359 24.42 -2.34 -5.45
CA ARG A 359 25.70 -2.60 -6.16
C ARG A 359 26.66 -3.40 -5.28
N THR A 360 26.20 -4.00 -4.18
CA THR A 360 27.08 -4.71 -3.24
C THR A 360 27.12 -6.22 -3.46
N THR A 361 26.26 -6.76 -4.32
CA THR A 361 26.20 -8.20 -4.62
C THR A 361 27.29 -8.59 -5.61
N ARG A 362 28.32 -9.28 -5.14
CA ARG A 362 29.55 -9.58 -5.92
C ARG A 362 29.31 -10.25 -7.27
N GLN A 363 28.33 -11.14 -7.35
CA GLN A 363 28.01 -11.90 -8.56
C GLN A 363 27.45 -11.05 -9.70
N MET A 364 26.95 -9.85 -9.38
CA MET A 364 26.31 -8.95 -10.33
C MET A 364 27.17 -7.70 -10.62
N ILE A 365 28.38 -7.67 -10.11
CA ILE A 365 29.33 -6.57 -10.30
C ILE A 365 30.41 -7.03 -11.30
N GLU A 366 30.52 -6.31 -12.42
CA GLU A 366 31.57 -6.55 -13.38
C GLU A 366 32.96 -6.22 -12.83
N GLN A 367 33.98 -6.93 -13.32
CA GLN A 367 35.37 -6.63 -12.97
C GLN A 367 35.78 -5.27 -13.55
N GLY A 368 36.40 -4.41 -12.74
CA GLY A 368 36.82 -3.05 -13.15
C GLY A 368 35.99 -1.93 -12.52
N THR A 369 34.81 -2.21 -11.92
CA THR A 369 33.98 -1.20 -11.29
C THR A 369 34.56 -0.59 -10.02
N ASN A 370 34.08 0.61 -9.65
CA ASN A 370 34.50 1.31 -8.42
C ASN A 370 33.92 0.69 -7.14
N MET A 371 32.96 -0.25 -7.24
CA MET A 371 32.32 -0.90 -6.07
C MET A 371 33.14 -2.07 -5.50
N ARG A 372 34.41 -1.81 -5.20
CA ARG A 372 35.35 -2.82 -4.66
C ARG A 372 35.95 -2.38 -3.33
N GLY A 373 36.50 -3.35 -2.59
CA GLY A 373 37.27 -3.13 -1.37
C GLY A 373 36.55 -2.21 -0.37
N ILE A 374 37.22 -1.16 0.03
CA ILE A 374 36.80 -0.21 1.07
C ILE A 374 35.48 0.51 0.68
N VAL A 375 35.30 0.91 -0.57
CA VAL A 375 34.12 1.64 -1.02
C VAL A 375 32.86 0.81 -0.80
N ARG A 376 32.88 -0.46 -1.20
CA ARG A 376 31.75 -1.38 -0.97
C ARG A 376 31.44 -1.54 0.52
N HIS A 377 32.47 -1.69 1.37
CA HIS A 377 32.25 -1.82 2.82
C HIS A 377 31.69 -0.53 3.42
N ALA A 378 32.13 0.63 2.94
CA ALA A 378 31.61 1.92 3.38
C ALA A 378 30.10 2.04 3.11
N HIS A 379 29.64 1.66 1.92
CA HIS A 379 28.20 1.63 1.61
C HIS A 379 27.41 0.70 2.53
N VAL A 380 27.94 -0.51 2.80
CA VAL A 380 27.32 -1.45 3.74
C VAL A 380 27.27 -0.86 5.15
N VAL A 381 28.33 -0.20 5.61
CA VAL A 381 28.37 0.44 6.94
C VAL A 381 27.30 1.53 7.05
N LEU A 382 27.20 2.44 6.06
CA LEU A 382 26.16 3.47 6.04
C LEU A 382 24.75 2.87 6.07
N ALA A 383 24.53 1.80 5.32
CA ALA A 383 23.25 1.10 5.28
C ALA A 383 22.92 0.46 6.64
N LYS A 384 23.89 -0.14 7.32
CA LYS A 384 23.71 -0.70 8.67
C LYS A 384 23.49 0.37 9.73
N LEU A 385 24.18 1.50 9.64
CA LEU A 385 23.95 2.64 10.52
C LEU A 385 22.51 3.17 10.37
N LEU A 386 22.00 3.30 9.14
CA LEU A 386 20.61 3.68 8.91
C LEU A 386 19.66 2.69 9.58
N GLN A 387 19.87 1.38 9.40
CA GLN A 387 19.01 0.36 10.01
C GLN A 387 18.98 0.46 11.54
N ILE A 388 20.14 0.70 12.18
CA ILE A 388 20.25 0.87 13.63
C ILE A 388 19.59 2.18 14.09
N LEU A 389 19.82 3.28 13.40
CA LEU A 389 19.30 4.60 13.77
C LEU A 389 17.77 4.66 13.70
N TRP A 390 17.13 4.02 12.71
CA TRP A 390 15.67 3.98 12.59
C TRP A 390 15.06 2.68 13.08
N TRP A 391 15.86 1.77 13.69
CA TRP A 391 15.41 0.49 14.24
C TRP A 391 14.59 -0.34 13.24
N ARG A 392 15.04 -0.35 11.95
CA ARG A 392 14.33 -1.01 10.84
C ARG A 392 15.09 -2.24 10.35
N PHE A 393 14.99 -3.35 11.10
CA PHE A 393 15.67 -4.61 10.77
C PHE A 393 14.92 -5.46 9.71
N GLU A 394 13.73 -5.10 9.36
CA GLU A 394 12.92 -5.77 8.32
C GLU A 394 13.51 -5.57 6.91
N CYS A 395 14.04 -4.38 6.65
CA CYS A 395 14.76 -4.05 5.42
C CYS A 395 16.24 -4.34 5.60
N ARG A 396 16.78 -5.29 4.84
CA ARG A 396 18.21 -5.61 4.89
C ARG A 396 18.98 -4.78 3.89
N PHE A 397 19.17 -3.49 4.18
CA PHE A 397 19.92 -2.60 3.31
C PHE A 397 21.40 -2.92 3.29
N THR A 398 22.01 -2.77 2.11
CA THR A 398 23.45 -2.84 1.86
C THR A 398 23.98 -1.67 1.03
N ASP A 399 23.09 -0.92 0.30
CA ASP A 399 23.45 0.22 -0.54
C ASP A 399 22.35 1.28 -0.61
N ILE A 400 22.21 2.11 0.41
CA ILE A 400 21.22 3.20 0.43
C ILE A 400 21.54 4.35 -0.52
N CYS A 401 22.77 4.42 -1.03
CA CYS A 401 23.23 5.45 -1.94
C CYS A 401 23.05 5.07 -3.41
N CYS A 402 22.51 3.89 -3.73
CA CYS A 402 22.28 3.51 -5.12
C CYS A 402 21.30 4.45 -5.78
N VAL A 403 21.69 4.98 -6.92
CA VAL A 403 20.88 5.94 -7.68
C VAL A 403 19.77 5.26 -8.48
N TYR A 404 19.95 3.99 -8.87
CA TYR A 404 18.94 3.22 -9.57
C TYR A 404 17.87 2.74 -8.61
N ARG A 405 16.68 3.32 -8.74
CA ARG A 405 15.55 3.05 -7.85
C ARG A 405 14.21 3.23 -8.55
N GLY A 406 13.19 2.65 -7.98
CA GLY A 406 11.82 2.82 -8.44
C GLY A 406 10.88 3.04 -7.25
N PHE A 407 9.80 3.78 -7.45
CA PHE A 407 8.78 4.04 -6.43
C PHE A 407 7.45 4.45 -7.07
N TRP A 408 6.39 4.29 -6.33
CA TRP A 408 5.09 4.80 -6.73
C TRP A 408 5.07 6.33 -6.67
N ARG A 409 4.35 6.98 -7.58
CA ARG A 409 4.16 8.45 -7.54
C ARG A 409 3.59 8.91 -6.19
N SER A 410 2.65 8.17 -5.61
CA SER A 410 2.09 8.45 -4.29
C SER A 410 3.16 8.48 -3.20
N THR A 411 4.18 7.63 -3.29
CA THR A 411 5.32 7.64 -2.38
C THR A 411 6.17 8.89 -2.56
N TYR A 412 6.47 9.27 -3.81
CA TYR A 412 7.21 10.49 -4.10
C TYR A 412 6.49 11.75 -3.57
N VAL A 413 5.21 11.87 -3.84
CA VAL A 413 4.38 12.99 -3.34
C VAL A 413 4.42 13.09 -1.82
N THR A 414 4.42 11.94 -1.11
CA THR A 414 4.49 11.92 0.35
C THR A 414 5.82 12.45 0.88
N ILE A 415 6.95 12.19 0.19
CA ILE A 415 8.29 12.54 0.69
C ILE A 415 8.84 13.84 0.09
N ARG A 416 8.30 14.29 -1.04
CA ARG A 416 8.83 15.38 -1.88
C ARG A 416 9.20 16.64 -1.09
N ASP A 417 8.29 17.13 -0.25
CA ASP A 417 8.44 18.39 0.48
C ASP A 417 9.41 18.27 1.67
N HIS A 418 9.80 17.04 2.01
CA HIS A 418 10.77 16.75 3.05
C HIS A 418 12.20 16.58 2.52
N LEU A 419 12.39 16.52 1.19
CA LEU A 419 13.70 16.38 0.57
C LEU A 419 14.41 17.74 0.54
N THR A 420 15.47 17.88 1.34
CA THR A 420 16.23 19.14 1.51
C THR A 420 17.67 19.05 0.99
N ALA A 421 18.17 17.86 0.68
CA ALA A 421 19.48 17.69 0.09
C ALA A 421 19.61 18.42 -1.26
N GLU A 422 20.77 18.97 -1.51
CA GLU A 422 21.08 19.73 -2.73
C GLU A 422 21.84 18.92 -3.78
N ASP A 423 22.51 17.83 -3.35
CA ASP A 423 23.37 17.02 -4.20
C ASP A 423 23.03 15.53 -4.06
N VAL A 424 24.00 14.64 -4.27
CA VAL A 424 23.84 13.16 -4.26
C VAL A 424 23.28 12.60 -2.95
N GLU A 425 23.30 13.37 -1.88
CA GLU A 425 22.67 13.01 -0.62
C GLU A 425 21.15 12.88 -0.73
N ILE A 426 20.53 13.38 -1.78
CA ILE A 426 19.11 13.18 -2.03
C ILE A 426 18.75 11.69 -2.11
N PHE A 427 19.65 10.84 -2.59
CA PHE A 427 19.39 9.41 -2.72
C PHE A 427 19.22 8.70 -1.37
N PRO A 428 20.15 8.77 -0.41
CA PRO A 428 19.90 8.24 0.93
C PRO A 428 18.80 9.01 1.68
N GLU A 429 18.62 10.31 1.43
CA GLU A 429 17.53 11.09 2.03
C GLU A 429 16.14 10.54 1.62
N MET A 430 15.94 10.19 0.35
CA MET A 430 14.70 9.53 -0.09
C MET A 430 14.42 8.25 0.70
N VAL A 431 15.44 7.42 0.96
CA VAL A 431 15.27 6.19 1.76
C VAL A 431 14.83 6.54 3.18
N ILE A 432 15.46 7.53 3.80
CA ILE A 432 15.11 8.00 5.15
C ILE A 432 13.64 8.45 5.20
N GLU A 433 13.23 9.33 4.28
CA GLU A 433 11.88 9.90 4.29
C GLU A 433 10.79 8.85 4.01
N VAL A 434 11.06 7.87 3.14
CA VAL A 434 10.15 6.73 2.92
C VAL A 434 10.02 5.88 4.20
N LEU A 435 11.13 5.64 4.93
CA LEU A 435 11.09 4.94 6.23
C LEU A 435 10.33 5.74 7.29
N ARG A 436 10.51 7.07 7.33
CA ARG A 436 9.77 7.97 8.23
C ARG A 436 8.27 7.95 7.94
N ALA A 437 7.90 7.92 6.67
CA ALA A 437 6.52 7.76 6.23
C ALA A 437 5.96 6.34 6.50
N ARG A 438 6.73 5.46 7.16
CA ARG A 438 6.37 4.06 7.47
C ARG A 438 6.01 3.22 6.25
N ARG A 439 6.56 3.59 5.09
CA ARG A 439 6.36 2.89 3.83
C ARG A 439 7.34 1.74 3.66
N ARG A 440 6.97 0.76 2.85
CA ARG A 440 7.77 -0.44 2.63
C ARG A 440 8.83 -0.21 1.56
N ILE A 441 10.09 -0.58 1.87
CA ILE A 441 11.20 -0.56 0.93
C ILE A 441 11.75 -1.97 0.74
N ILE A 442 12.07 -2.33 -0.49
CA ILE A 442 12.80 -3.56 -0.84
C ILE A 442 14.10 -3.17 -1.54
N GLU A 443 15.20 -3.81 -1.15
CA GLU A 443 16.48 -3.71 -1.85
C GLU A 443 16.67 -4.93 -2.74
N ILE A 444 17.01 -4.70 -4.02
CA ILE A 444 17.21 -5.76 -5.01
C ILE A 444 18.61 -5.69 -5.64
N PRO A 445 19.23 -6.84 -5.95
CA PRO A 445 20.49 -6.86 -6.67
C PRO A 445 20.31 -6.44 -8.13
N ILE A 446 21.16 -5.52 -8.57
CA ILE A 446 21.18 -5.01 -9.95
C ILE A 446 22.49 -5.35 -10.64
N ASN A 447 22.45 -5.42 -11.98
CA ASN A 447 23.66 -5.55 -12.77
C ASN A 447 24.39 -4.21 -12.78
N TYR A 448 25.69 -4.24 -12.44
CA TYR A 448 26.54 -3.08 -12.38
C TYR A 448 27.81 -3.30 -13.21
N TYR A 449 27.99 -2.51 -14.27
CA TYR A 449 29.06 -2.65 -15.24
C TYR A 449 30.19 -1.65 -14.99
N SER A 450 31.38 -1.92 -15.52
CA SER A 450 32.45 -0.94 -15.54
C SER A 450 32.17 0.10 -16.63
N ARG A 451 32.51 1.35 -16.36
CA ARG A 451 32.59 2.39 -17.40
C ARG A 451 33.76 2.14 -18.31
N ASP A 452 33.62 2.44 -19.58
CA ASP A 452 34.75 2.52 -20.49
C ASP A 452 35.78 3.52 -20.00
N LEU A 453 37.06 3.16 -20.07
CA LEU A 453 38.20 3.86 -19.43
C LEU A 453 38.37 5.33 -19.86
N GLU A 454 37.78 5.77 -20.94
CA GLU A 454 37.83 7.16 -21.40
C GLU A 454 37.05 8.14 -20.58
N TYR A 455 36.12 7.64 -19.73
CA TYR A 455 35.22 8.45 -18.85
C TYR A 455 35.60 8.43 -17.37
N LEU A 456 36.72 7.85 -17.00
CA LEU A 456 37.27 7.97 -15.68
C LEU A 456 37.81 9.40 -15.41
N GLN A 457 36.94 10.37 -15.31
CA GLN A 457 37.21 11.49 -14.42
C GLN A 457 37.28 10.90 -13.01
N VAL A 458 38.51 10.74 -12.57
CA VAL A 458 38.91 10.27 -11.27
C VAL A 458 38.07 10.99 -10.21
N HIS A 459 37.01 10.36 -9.73
CA HIS A 459 36.43 10.72 -8.44
C HIS A 459 37.54 10.47 -7.43
N SER A 460 38.21 11.54 -7.03
CA SER A 460 39.36 11.45 -6.18
C SER A 460 38.94 10.73 -4.88
N ARG A 461 39.87 10.02 -4.24
CA ARG A 461 39.62 9.39 -2.93
C ARG A 461 39.04 10.39 -1.93
N TYR A 462 39.39 11.67 -2.05
CA TYR A 462 38.86 12.78 -1.27
C TYR A 462 37.36 13.02 -1.51
N GLN A 463 36.89 12.98 -2.75
CA GLN A 463 35.46 13.14 -3.06
C GLN A 463 34.63 11.99 -2.47
N THR A 464 35.16 10.77 -2.53
CA THR A 464 34.49 9.60 -1.94
C THR A 464 34.39 9.72 -0.41
N VAL A 465 35.47 10.15 0.26
CA VAL A 465 35.48 10.37 1.72
C VAL A 465 34.56 11.53 2.11
N ALA A 466 34.62 12.64 1.37
CA ALA A 466 33.74 13.78 1.60
C ALA A 466 32.25 13.41 1.45
N THR A 467 31.89 12.66 0.41
CA THR A 467 30.52 12.17 0.20
C THR A 467 30.08 11.24 1.34
N PHE A 468 30.96 10.32 1.78
CA PHE A 468 30.67 9.47 2.92
C PHE A 468 30.39 10.29 4.19
N ALA A 469 31.22 11.29 4.49
CA ALA A 469 31.07 12.17 5.63
C ALA A 469 29.75 12.99 5.55
N ARG A 470 29.38 13.48 4.37
CA ARG A 470 28.11 14.21 4.15
C ARG A 470 26.90 13.31 4.39
N VAL A 471 26.91 12.08 3.85
CA VAL A 471 25.82 11.09 4.08
C VAL A 471 25.73 10.72 5.56
N LEU A 472 26.86 10.49 6.23
CA LEU A 472 26.88 10.24 7.67
C LEU A 472 26.28 11.42 8.46
N GLY A 473 26.70 12.64 8.12
CA GLY A 473 26.14 13.87 8.69
C GLY A 473 24.63 14.02 8.45
N LEU A 474 24.13 13.62 7.28
CA LEU A 474 22.72 13.58 6.97
C LEU A 474 21.98 12.60 7.90
N LEU A 475 22.47 11.36 8.05
CA LEU A 475 21.87 10.35 8.92
C LEU A 475 21.75 10.87 10.36
N VAL A 476 22.80 11.46 10.89
CA VAL A 476 22.83 11.99 12.27
C VAL A 476 21.85 13.16 12.41
N ARG A 477 21.89 14.14 11.52
CA ARG A 477 21.00 15.32 11.57
C ARG A 477 19.54 14.92 11.51
N ARG A 478 19.17 14.04 10.58
CA ARG A 478 17.79 13.56 10.43
C ARG A 478 17.34 12.79 11.67
N ARG A 479 18.20 11.96 12.26
CA ARG A 479 17.87 11.23 13.49
C ARG A 479 17.69 12.14 14.69
N LEU A 480 18.50 13.19 14.82
CA LEU A 480 18.36 14.18 15.90
C LEU A 480 17.05 14.97 15.75
N ALA A 481 16.68 15.33 14.52
CA ALA A 481 15.40 16.00 14.25
C ALA A 481 14.18 15.11 14.59
N ASP A 482 14.30 13.77 14.49
CA ASP A 482 13.23 12.82 14.83
C ASP A 482 13.02 12.65 16.35
N ARG A 483 13.99 13.02 17.21
CA ARG A 483 13.84 12.87 18.67
C ARG A 483 12.73 13.72 19.27
N GLY A 484 12.26 14.75 18.56
CA GLY A 484 11.10 15.57 18.96
C GLY A 484 9.74 15.09 18.45
N ALA A 485 9.70 14.02 17.64
CA ALA A 485 8.48 13.52 17.01
C ALA A 485 7.97 12.18 17.60
N TRP A 486 8.61 11.68 18.67
CA TRP A 486 8.28 10.39 19.30
C TRP A 486 7.65 10.54 20.70
N GLU A 487 7.35 11.79 21.13
CA GLU A 487 6.44 12.11 22.23
C GLU A 487 5.06 12.48 21.64
#